data_45c7153523cf1eeb5cf0a5ee2c3bd7d7
#
_entry.id   45c7153523cf1eeb5cf0a5ee2c3bd7d7
#
_cell.length_a   1.000
_cell.length_b   1.000
_cell.length_c   1.000
_cell.angle_alpha   90.00
_cell.angle_beta   90.00
_cell.angle_gamma   90.00
#
_symmetry.space_group_name_H-M   'P 1'
#
loop_
_entity.id
_entity.type
_entity.pdbx_description
1 polymer ?
#
loop_
_entity_poly.entity_id
_entity_poly.type
_entity_poly.pdbx_seq_one_letter_code
_entity_poly.pdbx_strand_id
1 'polypeptide(L)'
;VQLSEYLDQTNALAQDARALLDGLEPDTRLDVAKGQLNALKDDRLAALQGALRGLPADDRRAAGSAFNTLKQGIQDALDGFAARQASATGASTFDATMPARGVWRGSLHPVTLVIDEICEIFRELGFTIALGPEAETEWYNFGALNFPPDHPAMELHDTLYLGQDTVLRTHTSPVQVRTLQQYKPPVRVLAPGQVYRRDFFDATHAPAFMQLEGLAVDEGISFVDLKATLAEFARRFYGASRRVRFGPSYFPFVEPGAQMDVEVDLNDGKGLRWVEILGCGMVHPHVLDDAGLDSEKFTGWAFG
;
A
#
# COMPACT_ATOMS: atom_id res chain seq x y z
N VAL A 1 65.49 -7.32 33.19
CA VAL A 1 64.78 -6.03 33.33
C VAL A 1 64.74 -5.67 34.77
N GLN A 2 65.16 -4.43 35.13
CA GLN A 2 65.03 -3.94 36.51
C GLN A 2 63.63 -3.40 36.74
N LEU A 3 63.13 -3.43 37.97
CA LEU A 3 61.75 -2.94 38.30
C LEU A 3 61.54 -1.48 37.85
N SER A 4 62.54 -0.61 38.01
CA SER A 4 62.42 0.79 37.55
C SER A 4 62.18 0.91 36.06
N GLU A 5 62.92 0.18 35.26
CA GLU A 5 62.77 0.15 33.78
C GLU A 5 61.41 -0.40 33.37
N TYR A 6 60.92 -1.42 34.08
CA TYR A 6 59.59 -1.97 33.85
C TYR A 6 58.48 -0.95 34.12
N LEU A 7 58.59 -0.21 35.24
CA LEU A 7 57.64 0.84 35.63
C LEU A 7 57.66 2.00 34.63
N ASP A 8 58.86 2.39 34.17
CA ASP A 8 59.00 3.47 33.16
C ASP A 8 58.35 3.06 31.83
N GLN A 9 58.52 1.82 31.35
CA GLN A 9 57.88 1.30 30.15
C GLN A 9 56.35 1.23 30.28
N THR A 10 55.88 0.85 31.49
CA THR A 10 54.45 0.79 31.80
C THR A 10 53.82 2.20 31.75
N ASN A 11 54.48 3.18 32.38
CA ASN A 11 54.05 4.56 32.39
C ASN A 11 54.08 5.21 30.98
N ALA A 12 55.14 4.93 30.22
CA ALA A 12 55.25 5.41 28.84
C ALA A 12 54.11 4.91 27.97
N LEU A 13 53.77 3.62 28.06
CA LEU A 13 52.65 3.07 27.30
C LEU A 13 51.31 3.67 27.71
N ALA A 14 51.10 3.95 29.02
CA ALA A 14 49.90 4.63 29.49
C ALA A 14 49.76 6.06 28.93
N GLN A 15 50.89 6.79 28.88
CA GLN A 15 50.93 8.14 28.28
C GLN A 15 50.67 8.14 26.80
N ASP A 16 51.35 7.24 26.07
CA ASP A 16 51.18 7.11 24.60
C ASP A 16 49.72 6.76 24.25
N ALA A 17 49.09 5.84 24.97
CA ALA A 17 47.70 5.45 24.77
C ALA A 17 46.72 6.63 25.00
N ARG A 18 46.97 7.43 26.04
CA ARG A 18 46.18 8.65 26.31
C ARG A 18 46.41 9.70 25.22
N ALA A 19 47.65 9.98 24.87
CA ALA A 19 47.99 10.97 23.85
C ALA A 19 47.40 10.61 22.49
N LEU A 20 47.41 9.33 22.14
CA LEU A 20 46.73 8.83 20.92
C LEU A 20 45.25 9.19 20.94
N LEU A 21 44.52 8.80 21.99
CA LEU A 21 43.06 8.99 22.08
C LEU A 21 42.69 10.48 22.24
N ASP A 22 43.51 11.30 22.86
CA ASP A 22 43.28 12.73 23.01
C ASP A 22 43.62 13.52 21.73
N GLY A 23 44.49 12.98 20.88
CA GLY A 23 44.84 13.54 19.57
C GLY A 23 43.90 13.18 18.45
N LEU A 24 42.94 12.29 18.68
CA LEU A 24 41.92 11.93 17.67
C LEU A 24 40.85 13.01 17.54
N GLU A 25 40.43 13.27 16.32
CA GLU A 25 39.32 14.18 16.04
C GLU A 25 38.03 13.68 16.68
N PRO A 26 37.15 14.60 17.15
CA PRO A 26 35.89 14.22 17.86
C PRO A 26 34.95 13.35 17.06
N ASP A 27 35.02 13.36 15.72
CA ASP A 27 34.21 12.60 14.79
C ASP A 27 34.85 11.26 14.42
N THR A 28 36.05 10.94 14.89
CA THR A 28 36.71 9.67 14.63
C THR A 28 35.87 8.51 15.19
N ARG A 29 35.47 7.59 14.34
CA ARG A 29 34.65 6.43 14.74
C ARG A 29 35.35 5.58 15.79
N LEU A 30 34.59 5.10 16.78
CA LEU A 30 35.09 4.32 17.92
C LEU A 30 35.84 3.03 17.48
N ASP A 31 35.40 2.39 16.38
CA ASP A 31 36.09 1.21 15.85
C ASP A 31 37.46 1.53 15.26
N VAL A 32 37.63 2.70 14.66
CA VAL A 32 38.90 3.22 14.16
C VAL A 32 39.84 3.55 15.32
N ALA A 33 39.33 4.26 16.33
CA ALA A 33 40.09 4.57 17.56
C ALA A 33 40.57 3.29 18.26
N LYS A 34 39.72 2.28 18.38
CA LYS A 34 40.09 0.97 18.93
C LYS A 34 41.16 0.28 18.10
N GLY A 35 41.06 0.32 16.77
CA GLY A 35 42.05 -0.25 15.86
C GLY A 35 43.40 0.37 16.02
N GLN A 36 43.50 1.71 16.08
CA GLN A 36 44.76 2.43 16.29
C GLN A 36 45.35 2.15 17.68
N LEU A 37 44.50 2.13 18.70
CA LEU A 37 44.94 1.81 20.08
C LEU A 37 45.46 0.38 20.19
N ASN A 38 44.82 -0.60 19.51
CA ASN A 38 45.28 -1.98 19.49
C ASN A 38 46.66 -2.10 18.81
N ALA A 39 46.82 -1.45 17.66
CA ALA A 39 48.11 -1.41 16.96
C ALA A 39 49.26 -0.81 17.82
N LEU A 40 48.94 0.17 18.67
CA LEU A 40 49.90 0.76 19.57
C LEU A 40 50.29 -0.15 20.77
N LYS A 41 49.30 -0.84 21.34
CA LYS A 41 49.42 -1.46 22.68
C LYS A 41 49.72 -2.97 22.63
N ASP A 42 49.25 -3.72 21.63
CA ASP A 42 49.19 -5.19 21.71
C ASP A 42 50.58 -5.82 21.82
N ASP A 43 51.55 -5.47 21.01
CA ASP A 43 52.93 -5.98 21.08
C ASP A 43 53.62 -5.52 22.37
N ARG A 44 53.40 -4.29 22.77
CA ARG A 44 54.02 -3.73 24.00
C ARG A 44 53.46 -4.35 25.29
N LEU A 45 52.14 -4.61 25.32
CA LEU A 45 51.51 -5.34 26.44
C LEU A 45 52.01 -6.78 26.53
N ALA A 46 52.14 -7.45 25.37
CA ALA A 46 52.73 -8.81 25.36
C ALA A 46 54.15 -8.82 25.85
N ALA A 47 54.97 -7.88 25.44
CA ALA A 47 56.35 -7.74 25.92
C ALA A 47 56.43 -7.48 27.44
N LEU A 48 55.62 -6.55 27.96
CA LEU A 48 55.51 -6.28 29.39
C LEU A 48 55.06 -7.49 30.20
N GLN A 49 54.07 -8.24 29.68
CA GLN A 49 53.60 -9.45 30.31
C GLN A 49 54.68 -10.57 30.33
N GLY A 50 55.49 -10.66 29.29
CA GLY A 50 56.66 -11.54 29.25
C GLY A 50 57.71 -11.13 30.26
N ALA A 51 58.06 -9.83 30.32
CA ALA A 51 59.04 -9.26 31.21
C ALA A 51 58.69 -9.47 32.72
N LEU A 52 57.37 -9.38 33.04
CA LEU A 52 56.85 -9.59 34.41
C LEU A 52 57.26 -10.96 34.97
N ARG A 53 57.35 -12.00 34.14
CA ARG A 53 57.74 -13.36 34.55
C ARG A 53 59.23 -13.47 34.89
N GLY A 54 60.03 -12.62 34.30
CA GLY A 54 61.48 -12.57 34.51
C GLY A 54 61.97 -11.75 35.71
N LEU A 55 61.08 -11.00 36.39
CA LEU A 55 61.39 -10.18 37.53
C LEU A 55 61.65 -11.03 38.82
N PRO A 56 62.48 -10.56 39.78
CA PRO A 56 62.63 -11.15 41.09
C PRO A 56 61.29 -11.27 41.85
N ALA A 57 61.16 -12.26 42.75
CA ALA A 57 59.89 -12.53 43.44
C ALA A 57 59.37 -11.33 44.22
N ASP A 58 60.21 -10.55 44.81
CA ASP A 58 59.87 -9.36 45.61
C ASP A 58 59.31 -8.22 44.74
N ASP A 59 59.79 -8.11 43.52
CA ASP A 59 59.38 -7.06 42.55
C ASP A 59 58.13 -7.41 41.78
N ARG A 60 57.76 -8.69 41.66
CA ARG A 60 56.63 -9.16 40.83
C ARG A 60 55.30 -8.59 41.30
N ARG A 61 55.12 -8.37 42.59
CA ARG A 61 53.89 -7.82 43.16
C ARG A 61 53.69 -6.37 42.73
N ALA A 62 54.72 -5.55 42.82
CA ALA A 62 54.71 -4.15 42.42
C ALA A 62 54.52 -4.01 40.90
N ALA A 63 55.25 -4.80 40.11
CA ALA A 63 55.12 -4.81 38.67
C ALA A 63 53.76 -5.31 38.21
N GLY A 64 53.17 -6.31 38.84
CA GLY A 64 51.82 -6.81 38.54
C GLY A 64 50.74 -5.78 38.87
N SER A 65 50.91 -5.05 39.96
CA SER A 65 50.01 -3.93 40.27
C SER A 65 50.09 -2.82 39.22
N ALA A 66 51.30 -2.42 38.82
CA ALA A 66 51.50 -1.43 37.77
C ALA A 66 50.91 -1.85 36.42
N PHE A 67 51.07 -3.13 36.05
CA PHE A 67 50.47 -3.68 34.81
C PHE A 67 48.93 -3.67 34.81
N ASN A 68 48.32 -3.98 35.96
CA ASN A 68 46.86 -3.89 36.07
C ASN A 68 46.38 -2.43 36.05
N THR A 69 47.09 -1.51 36.70
CA THR A 69 46.83 -0.07 36.64
C THR A 69 46.93 0.45 35.18
N LEU A 70 47.94 0.00 34.42
CA LEU A 70 48.09 0.33 33.00
C LEU A 70 46.87 -0.12 32.18
N LYS A 71 46.45 -1.38 32.34
CA LYS A 71 45.28 -1.91 31.63
C LYS A 71 44.02 -1.11 31.93
N GLN A 72 43.80 -0.84 33.24
CA GLN A 72 42.66 -0.03 33.65
C GLN A 72 42.73 1.39 33.09
N GLY A 73 43.88 2.03 33.12
CA GLY A 73 44.08 3.37 32.60
C GLY A 73 43.88 3.47 31.08
N ILE A 74 44.23 2.43 30.34
CA ILE A 74 43.94 2.36 28.90
C ILE A 74 42.43 2.20 28.66
N GLN A 75 41.75 1.38 29.45
CA GLN A 75 40.31 1.21 29.33
C GLN A 75 39.55 2.50 29.67
N ASP A 76 39.95 3.15 30.81
CA ASP A 76 39.36 4.41 31.25
C ASP A 76 39.54 5.52 30.18
N ALA A 77 40.69 5.56 29.51
CA ALA A 77 40.95 6.51 28.44
C ALA A 77 40.04 6.25 27.21
N LEU A 78 39.82 4.98 26.86
CA LEU A 78 38.93 4.60 25.76
C LEU A 78 37.47 4.91 26.10
N ASP A 79 37.05 4.63 27.33
CA ASP A 79 35.70 4.94 27.80
C ASP A 79 35.46 6.46 27.85
N GLY A 80 36.48 7.23 28.24
CA GLY A 80 36.47 8.69 28.15
C GLY A 80 36.34 9.23 26.74
N PHE A 81 37.03 8.60 25.75
CA PHE A 81 36.87 8.92 24.34
C PHE A 81 35.46 8.63 23.85
N ALA A 82 34.91 7.46 24.18
CA ALA A 82 33.55 7.08 23.83
C ALA A 82 32.49 8.03 24.41
N ALA A 83 32.70 8.47 25.67
CA ALA A 83 31.83 9.43 26.34
C ALA A 83 31.87 10.82 25.67
N ARG A 84 33.08 11.30 25.31
CA ARG A 84 33.23 12.55 24.54
C ARG A 84 32.54 12.48 23.19
N GLN A 85 32.67 11.37 22.48
CA GLN A 85 32.00 11.13 21.22
C GLN A 85 30.47 11.10 21.37
N ALA A 86 29.96 10.40 22.39
CA ALA A 86 28.52 10.36 22.70
C ALA A 86 27.99 11.76 23.05
N SER A 87 28.76 12.58 23.73
CA SER A 87 28.40 13.97 24.06
C SER A 87 28.45 14.87 22.83
N ALA A 88 29.40 14.67 21.92
CA ALA A 88 29.49 15.39 20.66
C ALA A 88 28.37 15.02 19.68
N THR A 89 28.01 13.73 19.63
CA THR A 89 26.88 13.26 18.86
C THR A 89 25.52 13.63 19.50
N GLY A 90 25.44 13.75 20.80
CA GLY A 90 24.25 14.18 21.55
C GLY A 90 23.95 15.69 21.42
N ALA A 91 24.96 16.50 21.12
CA ALA A 91 24.78 17.93 20.73
C ALA A 91 24.26 18.08 19.29
N SER A 92 24.01 16.99 18.59
CA SER A 92 23.62 16.93 17.23
C SER A 92 22.23 17.47 17.00
N THR A 93 22.15 18.18 16.06
CA THR A 93 21.34 18.07 14.83
C THR A 93 19.85 17.77 14.97
N PHE A 94 19.32 17.33 16.10
CA PHE A 94 17.88 17.29 16.32
C PHE A 94 17.43 18.66 16.79
N ASP A 95 17.12 19.50 15.83
CA ASP A 95 16.43 20.74 16.08
C ASP A 95 14.95 20.44 16.31
N ALA A 96 14.54 20.43 17.56
CA ALA A 96 13.14 20.18 17.95
C ALA A 96 12.20 21.31 17.47
N THR A 97 12.72 22.42 16.98
CA THR A 97 11.94 23.51 16.39
C THR A 97 11.70 23.32 14.89
N MET A 98 12.43 22.41 14.25
CA MET A 98 12.17 22.06 12.86
C MET A 98 10.87 21.29 12.74
N PRO A 99 10.01 21.63 11.78
CA PRO A 99 8.83 20.83 11.50
C PRO A 99 9.25 19.40 11.19
N ALA A 100 8.41 18.45 11.62
CA ALA A 100 8.64 17.02 11.35
C ALA A 100 9.07 16.83 9.90
N ARG A 101 10.31 16.42 9.69
CA ARG A 101 10.88 16.19 8.39
C ARG A 101 10.28 14.91 7.83
N GLY A 102 9.41 15.08 6.99
CA GLY A 102 8.70 14.05 6.31
C GLY A 102 7.25 14.50 6.29
N VAL A 103 6.88 15.23 5.27
CA VAL A 103 5.51 15.16 4.79
C VAL A 103 5.25 13.67 4.67
N TRP A 104 4.38 13.16 5.53
CA TRP A 104 3.90 11.80 5.42
C TRP A 104 3.29 11.69 4.03
N ARG A 105 4.02 11.19 3.08
CA ARG A 105 3.50 10.87 1.77
C ARG A 105 2.80 9.54 1.94
N GLY A 106 1.52 9.60 2.24
CA GLY A 106 0.65 8.46 2.07
C GLY A 106 0.68 8.01 0.61
N SER A 107 0.40 6.76 0.35
CA SER A 107 0.09 6.25 -0.98
C SER A 107 -1.42 6.10 -1.11
N LEU A 108 -1.95 6.26 -2.32
CA LEU A 108 -3.34 5.93 -2.62
C LEU A 108 -3.53 4.41 -2.48
N HIS A 109 -4.72 4.04 -2.00
CA HIS A 109 -5.09 2.63 -1.94
C HIS A 109 -5.11 2.03 -3.36
N PRO A 110 -4.65 0.80 -3.59
CA PRO A 110 -4.63 0.19 -4.93
C PRO A 110 -5.98 0.22 -5.65
N VAL A 111 -7.08 0.00 -4.94
CA VAL A 111 -8.44 0.09 -5.50
C VAL A 111 -8.74 1.49 -6.02
N THR A 112 -8.32 2.54 -5.31
CA THR A 112 -8.50 3.93 -5.76
C THR A 112 -7.74 4.18 -7.06
N LEU A 113 -6.50 3.71 -7.16
CA LEU A 113 -5.70 3.84 -8.39
C LEU A 113 -6.37 3.14 -9.58
N VAL A 114 -6.91 1.94 -9.37
CA VAL A 114 -7.61 1.17 -10.40
C VAL A 114 -8.89 1.91 -10.85
N ILE A 115 -9.68 2.42 -9.91
CA ILE A 115 -10.90 3.17 -10.23
C ILE A 115 -10.57 4.44 -11.02
N ASP A 116 -9.54 5.18 -10.60
CA ASP A 116 -9.11 6.41 -11.28
C ASP A 116 -8.67 6.10 -12.72
N GLU A 117 -7.90 5.03 -12.93
CA GLU A 117 -7.48 4.58 -14.26
C GLU A 117 -8.67 4.19 -15.15
N ILE A 118 -9.62 3.41 -14.61
CA ILE A 118 -10.84 3.03 -15.35
C ILE A 118 -11.66 4.28 -15.69
N CYS A 119 -11.86 5.18 -14.73
CA CYS A 119 -12.57 6.42 -14.94
C CYS A 119 -11.93 7.29 -16.03
N GLU A 120 -10.61 7.35 -16.10
CA GLU A 120 -9.91 8.11 -17.13
C GLU A 120 -10.11 7.50 -18.52
N ILE A 121 -10.00 6.17 -18.65
CA ILE A 121 -10.27 5.47 -19.91
C ILE A 121 -11.69 5.79 -20.40
N PHE A 122 -12.70 5.72 -19.54
CA PHE A 122 -14.09 5.98 -19.94
C PHE A 122 -14.36 7.47 -20.19
N ARG A 123 -13.68 8.41 -19.52
CA ARG A 123 -13.76 9.84 -19.88
C ARG A 123 -13.29 10.09 -21.30
N GLU A 124 -12.20 9.45 -21.74
CA GLU A 124 -11.73 9.54 -23.11
C GLU A 124 -12.71 8.91 -24.11
N LEU A 125 -13.53 7.95 -23.66
CA LEU A 125 -14.62 7.36 -24.45
C LEU A 125 -15.92 8.20 -24.42
N GLY A 126 -15.89 9.37 -23.74
CA GLY A 126 -16.99 10.32 -23.72
C GLY A 126 -17.99 10.12 -22.56
N PHE A 127 -17.60 9.41 -21.50
CA PHE A 127 -18.41 9.25 -20.30
C PHE A 127 -18.13 10.34 -19.28
N THR A 128 -19.18 10.73 -18.55
CA THR A 128 -19.08 11.59 -17.36
C THR A 128 -19.28 10.76 -16.10
N ILE A 129 -18.75 11.23 -14.97
CA ILE A 129 -18.92 10.53 -13.69
C ILE A 129 -20.18 11.04 -13.02
N ALA A 130 -21.05 10.12 -12.61
CA ALA A 130 -22.21 10.38 -11.79
C ALA A 130 -22.06 9.69 -10.43
N LEU A 131 -22.42 10.40 -9.37
CA LEU A 131 -22.39 9.89 -8.00
C LEU A 131 -23.79 9.83 -7.43
N GLY A 132 -24.03 8.91 -6.51
CA GLY A 132 -25.30 8.78 -5.80
C GLY A 132 -25.11 8.35 -4.35
N PRO A 133 -26.18 8.37 -3.55
CA PRO A 133 -26.14 8.02 -2.14
C PRO A 133 -25.86 6.53 -1.95
N GLU A 134 -25.19 6.19 -0.85
CA GLU A 134 -24.94 4.80 -0.44
C GLU A 134 -26.16 4.18 0.27
N ALA A 135 -26.91 4.99 0.99
CA ALA A 135 -28.20 4.61 1.56
C ALA A 135 -29.30 4.96 0.54
N GLU A 136 -29.95 3.95 0.01
CA GLU A 136 -30.93 4.06 -1.07
C GLU A 136 -32.29 3.53 -0.64
N THR A 137 -33.33 3.95 -1.33
CA THR A 137 -34.63 3.30 -1.18
C THR A 137 -34.61 1.94 -1.89
N GLU A 138 -35.39 1.00 -1.36
CA GLU A 138 -35.56 -0.32 -1.98
C GLU A 138 -36.07 -0.20 -3.43
N TRP A 139 -36.90 0.83 -3.72
CA TRP A 139 -37.37 1.05 -5.08
C TRP A 139 -36.23 1.38 -6.05
N TYR A 140 -35.32 2.29 -5.72
CA TYR A 140 -34.18 2.59 -6.58
C TYR A 140 -33.19 1.41 -6.68
N ASN A 141 -33.04 0.65 -5.59
CA ASN A 141 -32.07 -0.44 -5.59
C ASN A 141 -32.58 -1.69 -6.31
N PHE A 142 -33.90 -1.87 -6.39
CA PHE A 142 -34.51 -3.08 -6.97
C PHE A 142 -35.69 -2.77 -7.91
N GLY A 143 -36.73 -2.11 -7.44
CA GLY A 143 -37.98 -1.92 -8.18
C GLY A 143 -37.77 -1.26 -9.55
N ALA A 144 -37.10 -0.12 -9.58
CA ALA A 144 -36.79 0.62 -10.80
C ALA A 144 -35.81 -0.10 -11.74
N LEU A 145 -35.25 -1.22 -11.31
CA LEU A 145 -34.31 -2.05 -12.06
C LEU A 145 -34.92 -3.38 -12.49
N ASN A 146 -36.25 -3.42 -12.54
CA ASN A 146 -37.03 -4.59 -13.00
C ASN A 146 -36.79 -5.86 -12.18
N PHE A 147 -36.39 -5.75 -10.91
CA PHE A 147 -36.35 -6.89 -10.00
C PHE A 147 -37.77 -7.30 -9.60
N PRO A 148 -38.16 -8.56 -9.78
CA PRO A 148 -39.44 -9.04 -9.28
C PRO A 148 -39.47 -8.98 -7.72
N PRO A 149 -40.67 -8.76 -7.12
CA PRO A 149 -40.77 -8.54 -5.65
C PRO A 149 -40.27 -9.70 -4.78
N ASP A 150 -40.19 -10.89 -5.34
CA ASP A 150 -39.74 -12.12 -4.69
C ASP A 150 -38.34 -12.56 -5.10
N HIS A 151 -37.55 -11.65 -5.69
CA HIS A 151 -36.20 -11.96 -6.11
C HIS A 151 -35.27 -12.24 -4.94
N PRO A 152 -34.49 -13.32 -4.94
CA PRO A 152 -33.62 -13.70 -3.81
C PRO A 152 -32.67 -12.60 -3.34
N ALA A 153 -32.17 -11.76 -4.23
CA ALA A 153 -31.30 -10.63 -3.88
C ALA A 153 -31.95 -9.60 -2.95
N MET A 154 -33.29 -9.57 -2.84
CA MET A 154 -34.04 -8.70 -1.93
C MET A 154 -34.17 -9.30 -0.53
N GLU A 155 -33.75 -10.55 -0.31
CA GLU A 155 -33.84 -11.17 1.00
C GLU A 155 -32.89 -10.50 2.01
N LEU A 156 -33.29 -10.53 3.28
CA LEU A 156 -32.48 -10.01 4.40
C LEU A 156 -31.13 -10.72 4.57
N HIS A 157 -30.94 -11.86 3.90
CA HIS A 157 -29.68 -12.60 3.91
C HIS A 157 -28.62 -11.96 3.02
N ASP A 158 -29.02 -11.28 1.94
CA ASP A 158 -28.11 -10.73 0.92
C ASP A 158 -28.03 -9.20 0.99
N THR A 159 -29.08 -8.53 1.50
CA THR A 159 -29.18 -7.07 1.55
C THR A 159 -29.14 -6.54 3.00
N LEU A 160 -28.40 -5.44 3.19
CA LEU A 160 -28.32 -4.74 4.47
C LEU A 160 -29.40 -3.63 4.54
N TYR A 161 -30.48 -3.88 5.28
CA TYR A 161 -31.54 -2.92 5.51
C TYR A 161 -31.20 -1.98 6.67
N LEU A 162 -31.37 -0.67 6.45
CA LEU A 162 -31.23 0.38 7.46
C LEU A 162 -32.58 0.77 8.09
N GLY A 163 -33.67 0.43 7.44
CA GLY A 163 -35.03 0.73 7.84
C GLY A 163 -36.02 -0.08 7.04
N GLN A 164 -37.30 0.32 7.06
CA GLN A 164 -38.37 -0.45 6.41
C GLN A 164 -38.21 -0.49 4.89
N ASP A 165 -37.83 0.65 4.26
CA ASP A 165 -37.72 0.81 2.81
C ASP A 165 -36.35 1.37 2.39
N THR A 166 -35.35 1.30 3.29
CA THR A 166 -34.02 1.86 3.05
C THR A 166 -32.96 0.79 3.21
N VAL A 167 -32.10 0.66 2.22
CA VAL A 167 -31.02 -0.31 2.16
C VAL A 167 -29.67 0.38 1.97
N LEU A 168 -28.59 -0.27 2.37
CA LEU A 168 -27.27 0.00 1.80
C LEU A 168 -27.26 -0.61 0.40
N ARG A 169 -26.97 0.23 -0.61
CA ARG A 169 -27.03 -0.18 -2.02
C ARG A 169 -26.15 -1.39 -2.28
N THR A 170 -26.71 -2.38 -2.97
CA THR A 170 -26.04 -3.65 -3.30
C THR A 170 -25.24 -3.56 -4.62
N HIS A 171 -25.45 -2.52 -5.37
CA HIS A 171 -24.79 -2.16 -6.63
C HIS A 171 -24.92 -0.65 -6.88
N THR A 172 -24.22 -0.11 -7.87
CA THR A 172 -24.29 1.32 -8.19
C THR A 172 -25.36 1.66 -9.24
N SER A 173 -26.14 0.69 -9.71
CA SER A 173 -27.23 0.87 -10.69
C SER A 173 -28.29 1.90 -10.29
N PRO A 174 -28.62 2.16 -9.00
CA PRO A 174 -29.52 3.27 -8.64
C PRO A 174 -29.10 4.61 -9.21
N VAL A 175 -27.79 4.86 -9.34
CA VAL A 175 -27.25 6.09 -9.94
C VAL A 175 -27.67 6.21 -11.39
N GLN A 176 -27.78 5.10 -12.12
CA GLN A 176 -28.22 5.08 -13.51
C GLN A 176 -29.67 5.58 -13.62
N VAL A 177 -30.58 5.03 -12.80
CA VAL A 177 -31.99 5.47 -12.77
C VAL A 177 -32.11 6.94 -12.42
N ARG A 178 -31.40 7.39 -11.36
CA ARG A 178 -31.39 8.80 -10.95
C ARG A 178 -30.87 9.72 -12.05
N THR A 179 -29.87 9.28 -12.80
CA THR A 179 -29.33 10.04 -13.92
C THR A 179 -30.34 10.18 -15.04
N LEU A 180 -31.03 9.09 -15.42
CA LEU A 180 -32.05 9.12 -16.47
C LEU A 180 -33.28 9.94 -16.10
N GLN A 181 -33.63 10.03 -14.82
CA GLN A 181 -34.71 10.91 -14.34
C GLN A 181 -34.32 12.40 -14.39
N GLN A 182 -33.03 12.70 -14.25
CA GLN A 182 -32.55 14.06 -14.21
C GLN A 182 -32.14 14.62 -15.60
N TYR A 183 -31.57 13.75 -16.43
CA TYR A 183 -31.02 14.15 -17.72
C TYR A 183 -31.68 13.40 -18.88
N LYS A 184 -31.87 14.10 -19.97
CA LYS A 184 -32.40 13.51 -21.21
C LYS A 184 -31.26 12.96 -22.05
N PRO A 185 -31.51 11.87 -22.81
CA PRO A 185 -30.53 11.37 -23.78
C PRO A 185 -30.10 12.43 -24.81
N PRO A 186 -28.83 12.40 -25.29
CA PRO A 186 -27.87 11.32 -25.08
C PRO A 186 -27.23 11.36 -23.69
N VAL A 187 -27.15 10.22 -23.01
CA VAL A 187 -26.54 10.05 -21.69
C VAL A 187 -25.42 9.01 -21.78
N ARG A 188 -24.26 9.34 -21.25
CA ARG A 188 -23.13 8.41 -21.05
C ARG A 188 -22.51 8.69 -19.70
N VAL A 189 -22.74 7.81 -18.74
CA VAL A 189 -22.30 7.99 -17.36
C VAL A 189 -21.60 6.75 -16.84
N LEU A 190 -20.66 7.01 -15.94
CA LEU A 190 -19.95 6.03 -15.15
C LEU A 190 -20.27 6.29 -13.68
N ALA A 191 -20.64 5.28 -12.95
CA ALA A 191 -21.05 5.35 -11.53
C ALA A 191 -20.10 4.52 -10.65
N PRO A 192 -18.92 5.05 -10.28
CA PRO A 192 -18.08 4.43 -9.27
C PRO A 192 -18.66 4.65 -7.87
N GLY A 193 -18.55 3.64 -7.00
CA GLY A 193 -18.98 3.81 -5.62
C GLY A 193 -18.90 2.56 -4.77
N GLN A 194 -18.96 2.78 -3.47
CA GLN A 194 -19.04 1.72 -2.49
C GLN A 194 -20.39 1.02 -2.56
N VAL A 195 -20.38 -0.30 -2.47
CA VAL A 195 -21.57 -1.14 -2.42
C VAL A 195 -21.45 -2.14 -1.26
N TYR A 196 -22.60 -2.70 -0.86
CA TYR A 196 -22.70 -3.47 0.38
C TYR A 196 -23.50 -4.74 0.13
N ARG A 197 -22.94 -5.87 0.56
CA ARG A 197 -23.63 -7.17 0.52
C ARG A 197 -23.41 -7.89 1.84
N ARG A 198 -24.34 -8.71 2.24
CA ARG A 198 -24.25 -9.45 3.50
C ARG A 198 -23.43 -10.73 3.36
N ASP A 199 -22.33 -10.63 2.61
CA ASP A 199 -21.40 -11.73 2.42
C ASP A 199 -20.51 -11.94 3.64
N PHE A 200 -20.12 -13.19 3.88
CA PHE A 200 -19.06 -13.48 4.84
C PHE A 200 -17.72 -13.02 4.30
N PHE A 201 -16.92 -12.43 5.18
CA PHE A 201 -15.57 -12.00 4.80
C PHE A 201 -14.67 -13.21 4.55
N ASP A 202 -14.16 -13.36 3.31
CA ASP A 202 -13.18 -14.36 2.92
C ASP A 202 -12.11 -13.76 1.98
N ALA A 203 -11.30 -14.60 1.34
CA ALA A 203 -10.25 -14.14 0.43
C ALA A 203 -10.76 -13.47 -0.85
N THR A 204 -12.03 -13.66 -1.21
CA THR A 204 -12.66 -13.22 -2.46
C THR A 204 -13.88 -12.34 -2.26
N HIS A 205 -14.44 -12.30 -1.04
CA HIS A 205 -15.64 -11.56 -0.70
C HIS A 205 -15.41 -10.63 0.48
N ALA A 206 -15.97 -9.44 0.39
CA ALA A 206 -16.02 -8.46 1.46
C ALA A 206 -17.44 -7.88 1.55
N PRO A 207 -17.99 -7.63 2.76
CA PRO A 207 -19.32 -7.06 2.91
C PRO A 207 -19.44 -5.64 2.36
N ALA A 208 -18.32 -4.98 2.15
CA ALA A 208 -18.24 -3.65 1.54
C ALA A 208 -17.10 -3.65 0.51
N PHE A 209 -17.40 -3.30 -0.73
CA PHE A 209 -16.43 -3.26 -1.82
C PHE A 209 -16.77 -2.16 -2.81
N MET A 210 -15.81 -1.83 -3.67
CA MET A 210 -16.02 -0.83 -4.72
C MET A 210 -16.54 -1.50 -5.98
N GLN A 211 -17.57 -0.89 -6.56
CA GLN A 211 -18.13 -1.28 -7.86
C GLN A 211 -18.11 -0.05 -8.78
N LEU A 212 -18.02 -0.31 -10.08
CA LEU A 212 -18.06 0.71 -11.10
C LEU A 212 -18.99 0.24 -12.20
N GLU A 213 -20.06 0.99 -12.45
CA GLU A 213 -21.02 0.69 -13.50
C GLU A 213 -21.05 1.79 -14.55
N GLY A 214 -21.38 1.43 -15.77
CA GLY A 214 -21.55 2.37 -16.87
C GLY A 214 -22.88 2.19 -17.56
N LEU A 215 -23.43 3.33 -18.01
CA LEU A 215 -24.69 3.42 -18.76
C LEU A 215 -24.49 4.33 -19.95
N ALA A 216 -25.00 3.88 -21.12
CA ALA A 216 -25.23 4.76 -22.25
C ALA A 216 -26.67 4.61 -22.74
N VAL A 217 -27.35 5.74 -22.99
CA VAL A 217 -28.70 5.79 -23.56
C VAL A 217 -28.75 6.85 -24.64
N ASP A 218 -29.23 6.45 -25.82
CA ASP A 218 -29.40 7.33 -27.00
C ASP A 218 -30.41 6.72 -27.93
N GLU A 219 -30.70 7.40 -29.05
CA GLU A 219 -31.49 6.85 -30.16
C GLU A 219 -30.63 5.88 -30.96
N GLY A 220 -31.12 4.63 -31.14
CA GLY A 220 -30.54 3.65 -32.05
C GLY A 220 -29.19 3.06 -31.69
N ILE A 221 -28.72 3.20 -30.41
CA ILE A 221 -27.55 2.47 -29.95
C ILE A 221 -27.86 0.98 -29.77
N SER A 222 -26.87 0.13 -29.94
CA SER A 222 -27.04 -1.30 -30.09
C SER A 222 -26.07 -2.12 -29.22
N PHE A 223 -26.30 -3.42 -29.16
CA PHE A 223 -25.40 -4.36 -28.51
C PHE A 223 -24.00 -4.38 -29.15
N VAL A 224 -23.88 -3.98 -30.43
CA VAL A 224 -22.58 -3.86 -31.10
C VAL A 224 -21.77 -2.70 -30.48
N ASP A 225 -22.44 -1.58 -30.19
CA ASP A 225 -21.80 -0.41 -29.56
C ASP A 225 -21.30 -0.75 -28.15
N LEU A 226 -22.10 -1.49 -27.37
CA LEU A 226 -21.70 -2.03 -26.07
C LEU A 226 -20.43 -2.88 -26.21
N LYS A 227 -20.44 -3.86 -27.10
CA LYS A 227 -19.29 -4.75 -27.31
C LYS A 227 -18.05 -3.99 -27.75
N ALA A 228 -18.19 -3.03 -28.66
CA ALA A 228 -17.09 -2.20 -29.15
C ALA A 228 -16.47 -1.35 -28.01
N THR A 229 -17.31 -0.73 -27.20
CA THR A 229 -16.88 0.08 -26.05
C THR A 229 -16.14 -0.76 -25.02
N LEU A 230 -16.68 -1.91 -24.63
CA LEU A 230 -16.07 -2.80 -23.65
C LEU A 230 -14.80 -3.48 -24.17
N ALA A 231 -14.74 -3.82 -25.46
CA ALA A 231 -13.52 -4.34 -26.07
C ALA A 231 -12.40 -3.29 -26.09
N GLU A 232 -12.74 -2.03 -26.38
CA GLU A 232 -11.78 -0.92 -26.33
C GLU A 232 -11.30 -0.63 -24.91
N PHE A 233 -12.19 -0.66 -23.91
CA PHE A 233 -11.82 -0.60 -22.50
C PHE A 233 -10.83 -1.72 -22.14
N ALA A 234 -11.17 -2.97 -22.47
CA ALA A 234 -10.30 -4.11 -22.14
C ALA A 234 -8.92 -4.01 -22.81
N ARG A 235 -8.88 -3.52 -24.06
CA ARG A 235 -7.62 -3.29 -24.80
C ARG A 235 -6.74 -2.27 -24.10
N ARG A 236 -7.32 -1.19 -23.57
CA ARG A 236 -6.59 -0.12 -22.88
C ARG A 236 -6.13 -0.55 -21.51
N PHE A 237 -7.01 -1.18 -20.75
CA PHE A 237 -6.76 -1.52 -19.34
C PHE A 237 -5.89 -2.78 -19.18
N TYR A 238 -6.20 -3.85 -19.92
CA TYR A 238 -5.46 -5.13 -19.81
C TYR A 238 -4.33 -5.27 -20.84
N GLY A 239 -4.28 -4.37 -21.84
CA GLY A 239 -3.29 -4.39 -22.89
C GLY A 239 -3.82 -4.95 -24.23
N ALA A 240 -3.25 -4.45 -25.33
CA ALA A 240 -3.74 -4.70 -26.70
C ALA A 240 -3.69 -6.17 -27.16
N SER A 241 -2.88 -7.01 -26.54
CA SER A 241 -2.73 -8.43 -26.86
C SER A 241 -3.75 -9.33 -26.14
N ARG A 242 -4.53 -8.81 -25.21
CA ARG A 242 -5.49 -9.60 -24.43
C ARG A 242 -6.74 -9.88 -25.24
N ARG A 243 -7.20 -11.12 -25.16
CA ARG A 243 -8.44 -11.55 -25.80
C ARG A 243 -9.61 -11.32 -24.87
N VAL A 244 -10.74 -10.91 -25.45
CA VAL A 244 -12.02 -10.79 -24.77
C VAL A 244 -13.03 -11.74 -25.40
N ARG A 245 -13.98 -12.22 -24.60
CA ARG A 245 -15.13 -12.96 -25.09
C ARG A 245 -16.38 -12.52 -24.35
N PHE A 246 -17.52 -12.64 -25.01
CA PHE A 246 -18.83 -12.38 -24.43
C PHE A 246 -19.61 -13.69 -24.39
N GLY A 247 -20.15 -14.00 -23.24
CA GLY A 247 -21.06 -15.12 -23.01
C GLY A 247 -22.45 -14.62 -22.63
N PRO A 248 -23.55 -15.36 -22.95
CA PRO A 248 -24.87 -15.00 -22.49
C PRO A 248 -24.93 -15.07 -20.95
N SER A 249 -25.61 -14.11 -20.36
CA SER A 249 -25.87 -14.06 -18.92
C SER A 249 -27.23 -13.41 -18.68
N TYR A 250 -27.79 -13.56 -17.49
CA TYR A 250 -29.09 -13.01 -17.13
C TYR A 250 -28.99 -12.02 -15.99
N PHE A 251 -29.58 -10.85 -16.19
CA PHE A 251 -29.80 -9.84 -15.15
C PHE A 251 -31.18 -9.21 -15.36
N PRO A 252 -31.97 -8.93 -14.31
CA PRO A 252 -33.35 -8.43 -14.45
C PRO A 252 -33.47 -7.13 -15.24
N PHE A 253 -32.44 -6.28 -15.18
CA PHE A 253 -32.42 -4.93 -15.71
C PHE A 253 -31.85 -4.81 -17.13
N VAL A 254 -31.43 -5.91 -17.73
CA VAL A 254 -30.90 -5.92 -19.13
C VAL A 254 -31.46 -7.11 -19.93
N GLU A 255 -31.74 -6.87 -21.20
CA GLU A 255 -32.17 -7.91 -22.18
C GLU A 255 -31.81 -7.47 -23.63
N PRO A 256 -30.97 -8.20 -24.35
CA PRO A 256 -30.21 -9.37 -23.92
C PRO A 256 -29.11 -9.02 -22.92
N GLY A 257 -28.88 -9.93 -21.97
CA GLY A 257 -27.79 -9.86 -20.99
C GLY A 257 -26.57 -10.70 -21.41
N ALA A 258 -25.42 -10.27 -21.02
CA ALA A 258 -24.15 -10.94 -21.28
C ALA A 258 -23.15 -10.71 -20.14
N GLN A 259 -22.13 -11.54 -20.10
CA GLN A 259 -20.93 -11.30 -19.31
C GLN A 259 -19.72 -11.16 -20.25
N MET A 260 -18.73 -10.40 -19.81
CA MET A 260 -17.45 -10.28 -20.50
C MET A 260 -16.34 -10.92 -19.68
N ASP A 261 -15.62 -11.83 -20.32
CA ASP A 261 -14.41 -12.43 -19.79
C ASP A 261 -13.19 -11.89 -20.54
N VAL A 262 -12.09 -11.73 -19.81
CA VAL A 262 -10.78 -11.35 -20.35
C VAL A 262 -9.77 -12.44 -20.06
N GLU A 263 -8.89 -12.73 -21.02
CA GLU A 263 -7.80 -13.66 -20.83
C GLU A 263 -6.64 -12.97 -20.15
N VAL A 264 -6.40 -13.31 -18.88
CA VAL A 264 -5.36 -12.69 -18.03
C VAL A 264 -4.51 -13.75 -17.34
N ASP A 265 -3.27 -13.39 -17.03
CA ASP A 265 -2.40 -14.11 -16.11
C ASP A 265 -2.43 -13.39 -14.75
N LEU A 266 -2.90 -14.07 -13.72
CA LEU A 266 -2.98 -13.52 -12.36
C LEU A 266 -1.66 -13.70 -11.58
N ASN A 267 -0.59 -14.10 -12.24
CA ASN A 267 0.73 -14.36 -11.65
C ASN A 267 0.72 -15.38 -10.49
N ASP A 268 -0.26 -16.29 -10.51
CA ASP A 268 -0.39 -17.39 -9.53
C ASP A 268 0.27 -18.71 -10.00
N GLY A 269 1.05 -18.64 -11.09
CA GLY A 269 1.76 -19.78 -11.70
C GLY A 269 0.90 -20.68 -12.59
N LYS A 270 -0.39 -20.35 -12.80
CA LYS A 270 -1.31 -21.13 -13.65
C LYS A 270 -1.39 -20.62 -15.10
N GLY A 271 -0.70 -19.51 -15.39
CA GLY A 271 -0.66 -18.91 -16.71
C GLY A 271 -1.96 -18.21 -17.12
N LEU A 272 -2.12 -17.98 -18.43
CA LEU A 272 -3.29 -17.30 -19.00
C LEU A 272 -4.57 -18.12 -18.79
N ARG A 273 -5.62 -17.45 -18.28
CA ARG A 273 -6.95 -18.03 -18.12
C ARG A 273 -8.03 -16.99 -18.33
N TRP A 274 -9.24 -17.46 -18.66
CA TRP A 274 -10.40 -16.62 -18.74
C TRP A 274 -10.91 -16.26 -17.35
N VAL A 275 -11.09 -14.97 -17.13
CA VAL A 275 -11.64 -14.44 -15.88
C VAL A 275 -12.81 -13.54 -16.25
N GLU A 276 -13.95 -13.77 -15.61
CA GLU A 276 -15.11 -12.89 -15.70
C GLU A 276 -14.77 -11.55 -15.06
N ILE A 277 -15.03 -10.48 -15.79
CA ILE A 277 -14.70 -9.12 -15.36
C ILE A 277 -15.95 -8.33 -15.02
N LEU A 278 -17.01 -8.49 -15.80
CA LEU A 278 -18.24 -7.71 -15.66
C LEU A 278 -19.46 -8.39 -16.30
N GLY A 279 -20.63 -8.04 -15.77
CA GLY A 279 -21.91 -8.24 -16.46
C GLY A 279 -22.26 -7.05 -17.34
N CYS A 280 -23.04 -7.26 -18.41
CA CYS A 280 -23.47 -6.20 -19.31
C CYS A 280 -24.74 -6.59 -20.07
N GLY A 281 -25.33 -5.64 -20.75
CA GLY A 281 -26.47 -5.92 -21.63
C GLY A 281 -27.17 -4.67 -22.14
N MET A 282 -28.19 -4.86 -22.97
CA MET A 282 -29.09 -3.79 -23.37
C MET A 282 -30.05 -3.49 -22.21
N VAL A 283 -30.23 -2.24 -21.87
CA VAL A 283 -31.12 -1.82 -20.78
C VAL A 283 -32.54 -2.30 -21.08
N HIS A 284 -33.15 -2.97 -20.11
CA HIS A 284 -34.51 -3.48 -20.26
C HIS A 284 -35.51 -2.33 -20.48
N PRO A 285 -36.49 -2.44 -21.43
CA PRO A 285 -37.45 -1.38 -21.68
C PRO A 285 -38.15 -0.85 -20.44
N HIS A 286 -38.55 -1.71 -19.52
CA HIS A 286 -39.18 -1.29 -18.26
C HIS A 286 -38.31 -0.33 -17.42
N VAL A 287 -36.98 -0.49 -17.43
CA VAL A 287 -36.05 0.41 -16.72
C VAL A 287 -36.06 1.80 -17.35
N LEU A 288 -36.15 1.89 -18.69
CA LEU A 288 -36.25 3.16 -19.40
C LEU A 288 -37.59 3.84 -19.11
N ASP A 289 -38.70 3.07 -19.17
CA ASP A 289 -40.05 3.57 -18.92
C ASP A 289 -40.21 4.06 -17.47
N ASP A 290 -39.71 3.30 -16.47
CA ASP A 290 -39.70 3.68 -15.05
C ASP A 290 -38.83 4.93 -14.78
N ALA A 291 -37.81 5.16 -15.60
CA ALA A 291 -37.02 6.37 -15.57
C ALA A 291 -37.66 7.55 -16.29
N GLY A 292 -38.83 7.36 -16.93
CA GLY A 292 -39.59 8.39 -17.64
C GLY A 292 -39.12 8.63 -19.09
N LEU A 293 -38.44 7.67 -19.68
CA LEU A 293 -38.03 7.69 -21.08
C LEU A 293 -38.91 6.78 -21.92
N ASP A 294 -39.13 7.15 -23.17
CA ASP A 294 -39.87 6.35 -24.17
C ASP A 294 -38.97 5.22 -24.69
N SER A 295 -39.25 4.00 -24.26
CA SER A 295 -38.47 2.82 -24.64
C SER A 295 -38.62 2.39 -26.12
N GLU A 296 -39.66 2.91 -26.84
CA GLU A 296 -39.79 2.72 -28.27
C GLU A 296 -38.86 3.66 -29.07
N LYS A 297 -38.44 4.77 -28.45
CA LYS A 297 -37.57 5.77 -29.06
C LYS A 297 -36.10 5.62 -28.65
N PHE A 298 -35.85 5.36 -27.39
CA PHE A 298 -34.52 5.30 -26.82
C PHE A 298 -34.12 3.86 -26.54
N THR A 299 -32.87 3.55 -26.85
CA THR A 299 -32.24 2.31 -26.46
C THR A 299 -31.06 2.61 -25.55
N GLY A 300 -30.67 1.67 -24.71
CA GLY A 300 -29.53 1.84 -23.81
C GLY A 300 -28.77 0.54 -23.61
N TRP A 301 -27.56 0.67 -23.14
CA TRP A 301 -26.78 -0.46 -22.65
C TRP A 301 -26.07 -0.10 -21.34
N ALA A 302 -25.87 -1.11 -20.50
CA ALA A 302 -25.22 -0.97 -19.23
C ALA A 302 -24.21 -2.09 -18.99
N PHE A 303 -23.27 -1.84 -18.08
CA PHE A 303 -22.30 -2.82 -17.60
C PHE A 303 -21.90 -2.53 -16.15
N GLY A 304 -21.40 -3.55 -15.44
CA GLY A 304 -20.93 -3.40 -14.07
C GLY A 304 -20.17 -4.61 -13.54
#